data_973b50523f5007cd81bfde0c21b018fa
#
_entry.id   973b50523f5007cd81bfde0c21b018fa
#
_cell.length_a   1.000
_cell.length_b   1.000
_cell.length_c   1.000
_cell.angle_alpha   90.00
_cell.angle_beta   90.00
_cell.angle_gamma   90.00
#
_symmetry.space_group_name_H-M   'P 1'
#
loop_
_entity.id
_entity.type
_entity.pdbx_description
1 polymer ?
#
loop_
_entity_poly.entity_id
_entity_poly.type
_entity_poly.pdbx_seq_one_letter_code
_entity_poly.pdbx_strand_id
1 'polypeptide(L)'
;MLIFWAVLGGFVLDAIFADPAWLPHPVVLMGRCISALEKRLRAVLPTTPQGELLGGGIVAAVLPLGTLLVTGAACWLAAKLHPALGLALQMFWCGQALAAKGLKQESMNVYKELQKGDLTAARKAVARIVGRDTQSLTAEGVTKAAVETVAENASDGVIAPLFYMLIGGAPLALTYKTINTMDSMLGYKNEKYLYFGRCAAKLDDVANWQPSRLAGLLWVAAAALTGGSAAGAWKIWRRDRRNHASPNSAQTESACAGALGVQLAGPAYYFGEYYNKPTIGDPLRPIEPQDIVRANRMMYAESLLALALGLAVRLLFVL
;
A
#
# COMPACT_ATOMS: atom_id res chain seq x y z
N MET A 1 3.72 26.64 2.45
CA MET A 1 5.11 26.22 2.84
C MET A 1 5.14 25.12 3.90
N LEU A 2 4.31 25.13 4.97
CA LEU A 2 4.36 24.12 6.05
C LEU A 2 4.24 22.67 5.51
N ILE A 3 3.23 22.39 4.69
CA ILE A 3 3.02 21.04 4.11
C ILE A 3 4.18 20.62 3.21
N PHE A 4 4.81 21.54 2.47
CA PHE A 4 5.99 21.26 1.65
C PHE A 4 7.10 20.64 2.50
N TRP A 5 7.46 21.31 3.59
CA TRP A 5 8.52 20.83 4.48
C TRP A 5 8.12 19.57 5.26
N ALA A 6 6.83 19.46 5.63
CA ALA A 6 6.31 18.28 6.30
C ALA A 6 6.42 17.01 5.41
N VAL A 7 6.06 17.13 4.13
CA VAL A 7 6.14 16.02 3.17
C VAL A 7 7.59 15.66 2.88
N LEU A 8 8.44 16.65 2.58
CA LEU A 8 9.86 16.42 2.32
C LEU A 8 10.54 15.74 3.52
N GLY A 9 10.34 16.30 4.72
CA GLY A 9 10.91 15.75 5.95
C GLY A 9 10.36 14.36 6.29
N GLY A 10 9.06 14.12 6.12
CA GLY A 10 8.46 12.82 6.32
C GLY A 10 9.01 11.76 5.35
N PHE A 11 9.19 12.11 4.08
CA PHE A 11 9.82 11.21 3.11
C PHE A 11 11.27 10.86 3.49
N VAL A 12 12.05 11.84 3.96
CA VAL A 12 13.42 11.61 4.44
C VAL A 12 13.41 10.73 5.70
N LEU A 13 12.45 10.94 6.62
CA LEU A 13 12.33 10.11 7.83
C LEU A 13 12.02 8.65 7.50
N ASP A 14 11.07 8.36 6.60
CA ASP A 14 10.82 6.98 6.13
C ASP A 14 12.10 6.40 5.50
N ALA A 15 12.77 7.13 4.62
CA ALA A 15 13.98 6.65 3.95
C ALA A 15 15.13 6.31 4.91
N ILE A 16 15.24 7.01 6.06
CA ILE A 16 16.31 6.80 7.04
C ILE A 16 15.92 5.75 8.09
N PHE A 17 14.72 5.83 8.67
CA PHE A 17 14.38 5.07 9.88
C PHE A 17 13.48 3.86 9.61
N ALA A 18 12.66 3.87 8.54
CA ALA A 18 11.54 2.94 8.39
C ALA A 18 10.60 2.99 9.63
N ASP A 19 10.11 1.81 10.04
CA ASP A 19 9.22 1.65 11.21
C ASP A 19 9.93 0.83 12.30
N PRO A 20 10.73 1.45 13.20
CA PRO A 20 11.40 0.72 14.26
C PRO A 20 10.38 0.05 15.20
N ALA A 21 10.59 -1.23 15.53
CA ALA A 21 9.65 -2.02 16.32
C ALA A 21 9.35 -1.46 17.73
N TRP A 22 10.24 -0.62 18.27
CA TRP A 22 10.07 0.03 19.58
C TRP A 22 9.18 1.29 19.52
N LEU A 23 8.97 1.84 18.30
CA LEU A 23 8.20 3.07 18.11
C LEU A 23 6.71 2.73 17.95
N PRO A 24 5.81 3.33 18.75
CA PRO A 24 4.38 3.16 18.54
C PRO A 24 3.97 3.61 17.13
N HIS A 25 3.37 2.69 16.36
CA HIS A 25 2.99 2.98 15.00
C HIS A 25 1.48 3.23 14.88
N PRO A 26 1.04 4.32 14.21
CA PRO A 26 -0.39 4.64 14.07
C PRO A 26 -1.23 3.50 13.52
N VAL A 27 -0.70 2.73 12.56
CA VAL A 27 -1.41 1.58 11.97
C VAL A 27 -1.76 0.51 13.02
N VAL A 28 -0.90 0.29 14.03
CA VAL A 28 -1.21 -0.65 15.12
C VAL A 28 -2.38 -0.15 15.95
N LEU A 29 -2.43 1.15 16.24
CA LEU A 29 -3.55 1.77 16.94
C LEU A 29 -4.83 1.70 16.09
N MET A 30 -4.73 2.02 14.80
CA MET A 30 -5.84 1.89 13.84
C MET A 30 -6.40 0.46 13.84
N GLY A 31 -5.52 -0.56 13.73
CA GLY A 31 -5.92 -1.96 13.78
C GLY A 31 -6.64 -2.35 15.07
N ARG A 32 -6.16 -1.86 16.22
CA ARG A 32 -6.84 -2.07 17.51
C ARG A 32 -8.22 -1.40 17.56
N CYS A 33 -8.33 -0.18 17.04
CA CYS A 33 -9.61 0.53 16.95
C CYS A 33 -10.59 -0.19 16.02
N ILE A 34 -10.14 -0.66 14.85
CA ILE A 34 -10.93 -1.46 13.91
C ILE A 34 -11.49 -2.70 14.61
N SER A 35 -10.62 -3.51 15.24
CA SER A 35 -11.02 -4.75 15.92
C SER A 35 -11.96 -4.47 17.10
N ALA A 36 -11.71 -3.42 17.88
CA ALA A 36 -12.56 -3.07 19.01
C ALA A 36 -13.95 -2.62 18.56
N LEU A 37 -14.02 -1.81 17.49
CA LEU A 37 -15.31 -1.33 16.97
C LEU A 37 -16.07 -2.45 16.26
N GLU A 38 -15.39 -3.31 15.47
CA GLU A 38 -15.99 -4.52 14.89
C GLU A 38 -16.63 -5.39 15.98
N LYS A 39 -15.88 -5.71 17.05
CA LYS A 39 -16.37 -6.55 18.16
C LYS A 39 -17.60 -5.94 18.82
N ARG A 40 -17.60 -4.63 19.07
CA ARG A 40 -18.75 -3.94 19.71
C ARG A 40 -19.98 -3.92 18.81
N LEU A 41 -19.81 -3.61 17.52
CA LEU A 41 -20.92 -3.53 16.59
C LEU A 41 -21.54 -4.90 16.31
N ARG A 42 -20.74 -5.95 16.20
CA ARG A 42 -21.24 -7.33 16.06
C ARG A 42 -21.97 -7.84 17.31
N ALA A 43 -21.71 -7.25 18.51
CA ALA A 43 -22.42 -7.61 19.72
C ALA A 43 -23.79 -6.93 19.86
N VAL A 44 -24.01 -5.79 19.18
CA VAL A 44 -25.26 -5.00 19.31
C VAL A 44 -26.13 -5.07 18.06
N LEU A 45 -25.55 -5.28 16.88
CA LEU A 45 -26.28 -5.32 15.62
C LEU A 45 -26.70 -6.75 15.27
N PRO A 46 -27.82 -6.93 14.56
CA PRO A 46 -28.26 -8.26 14.10
C PRO A 46 -27.22 -8.90 13.17
N THR A 47 -27.05 -10.22 13.27
CA THR A 47 -26.20 -11.04 12.38
C THR A 47 -26.87 -11.29 11.03
N THR A 48 -27.53 -10.30 10.48
CA THR A 48 -28.16 -10.32 9.16
C THR A 48 -27.27 -9.57 8.15
N PRO A 49 -27.37 -9.83 6.84
CA PRO A 49 -26.63 -9.08 5.83
C PRO A 49 -26.76 -7.55 5.96
N GLN A 50 -27.95 -7.06 6.32
CA GLN A 50 -28.20 -5.63 6.52
C GLN A 50 -27.55 -5.10 7.80
N GLY A 51 -27.62 -5.86 8.91
CA GLY A 51 -26.96 -5.48 10.18
C GLY A 51 -25.45 -5.44 10.05
N GLU A 52 -24.86 -6.42 9.37
CA GLU A 52 -23.43 -6.42 9.08
C GLU A 52 -23.01 -5.28 8.14
N LEU A 53 -23.80 -4.99 7.10
CA LEU A 53 -23.54 -3.87 6.20
C LEU A 53 -23.61 -2.52 6.96
N LEU A 54 -24.59 -2.37 7.86
CA LEU A 54 -24.71 -1.18 8.71
C LEU A 54 -23.48 -1.05 9.63
N GLY A 55 -23.08 -2.14 10.30
CA GLY A 55 -21.90 -2.17 11.16
C GLY A 55 -20.62 -1.79 10.40
N GLY A 56 -20.40 -2.39 9.24
CA GLY A 56 -19.29 -2.04 8.36
C GLY A 56 -19.31 -0.61 7.87
N GLY A 57 -20.50 -0.07 7.56
CA GLY A 57 -20.70 1.33 7.19
C GLY A 57 -20.33 2.30 8.32
N ILE A 58 -20.71 1.97 9.56
CA ILE A 58 -20.34 2.76 10.75
C ILE A 58 -18.80 2.76 10.92
N VAL A 59 -18.15 1.60 10.82
CA VAL A 59 -16.68 1.51 10.88
C VAL A 59 -16.04 2.37 9.81
N ALA A 60 -16.50 2.23 8.56
CA ALA A 60 -15.97 2.95 7.40
C ALA A 60 -16.17 4.47 7.47
N ALA A 61 -17.15 4.95 8.20
CA ALA A 61 -17.36 6.39 8.43
C ALA A 61 -16.60 6.92 9.66
N VAL A 62 -16.76 6.24 10.81
CA VAL A 62 -16.27 6.73 12.10
C VAL A 62 -14.75 6.75 12.20
N LEU A 63 -14.07 5.71 11.71
CA LEU A 63 -12.62 5.61 11.89
C LEU A 63 -11.84 6.62 11.03
N PRO A 64 -12.11 6.79 9.73
CA PRO A 64 -11.42 7.80 8.93
C PRO A 64 -11.72 9.22 9.40
N LEU A 65 -12.99 9.54 9.72
CA LEU A 65 -13.37 10.85 10.26
C LEU A 65 -12.71 11.11 11.62
N GLY A 66 -12.72 10.12 12.51
CA GLY A 66 -12.04 10.20 13.80
C GLY A 66 -10.54 10.42 13.65
N THR A 67 -9.89 9.69 12.73
CA THR A 67 -8.47 9.89 12.43
C THR A 67 -8.21 11.32 11.94
N LEU A 68 -9.00 11.79 10.98
CA LEU A 68 -8.87 13.16 10.44
C LEU A 68 -9.00 14.21 11.54
N LEU A 69 -10.03 14.10 12.36
CA LEU A 69 -10.31 15.09 13.43
C LEU A 69 -9.23 15.06 14.52
N VAL A 70 -8.85 13.88 15.00
CA VAL A 70 -7.84 13.74 16.07
C VAL A 70 -6.47 14.21 15.59
N THR A 71 -6.03 13.75 14.43
CA THR A 71 -4.70 14.12 13.90
C THR A 71 -4.66 15.58 13.44
N GLY A 72 -5.76 16.08 12.86
CA GLY A 72 -5.91 17.48 12.49
C GLY A 72 -5.88 18.40 13.70
N ALA A 73 -6.65 18.08 14.76
CA ALA A 73 -6.66 18.81 16.01
C ALA A 73 -5.27 18.80 16.68
N ALA A 74 -4.59 17.65 16.72
CA ALA A 74 -3.26 17.55 17.30
C ALA A 74 -2.23 18.39 16.54
N CYS A 75 -2.24 18.35 15.20
CA CYS A 75 -1.35 19.21 14.39
C CYS A 75 -1.65 20.69 14.58
N TRP A 76 -2.93 21.06 14.66
CA TRP A 76 -3.36 22.44 14.89
C TRP A 76 -2.93 22.94 16.28
N LEU A 77 -3.16 22.15 17.34
CA LEU A 77 -2.74 22.47 18.70
C LEU A 77 -1.21 22.59 18.81
N ALA A 78 -0.46 21.63 18.23
CA ALA A 78 0.99 21.70 18.22
C ALA A 78 1.50 22.97 17.53
N ALA A 79 0.90 23.36 16.40
CA ALA A 79 1.26 24.58 15.68
C ALA A 79 0.88 25.86 16.45
N LYS A 80 -0.19 25.83 17.25
CA LYS A 80 -0.58 26.93 18.15
C LYS A 80 0.39 27.10 19.32
N LEU A 81 0.92 26.00 19.85
CA LEU A 81 1.94 26.04 20.90
C LEU A 81 3.27 26.58 20.35
N HIS A 82 3.73 26.05 19.24
CA HIS A 82 4.92 26.51 18.53
C HIS A 82 4.94 26.03 17.08
N PRO A 83 5.21 26.90 16.08
CA PRO A 83 5.21 26.50 14.67
C PRO A 83 6.16 25.34 14.34
N ALA A 84 7.33 25.27 14.97
CA ALA A 84 8.28 24.18 14.78
C ALA A 84 7.76 22.85 15.35
N LEU A 85 7.00 22.87 16.44
CA LEU A 85 6.38 21.67 17.00
C LEU A 85 5.31 21.13 16.04
N GLY A 86 4.47 22.00 15.48
CA GLY A 86 3.49 21.63 14.46
C GLY A 86 4.14 21.03 13.21
N LEU A 87 5.25 21.61 12.75
CA LEU A 87 6.01 21.06 11.63
C LEU A 87 6.62 19.70 11.99
N ALA A 88 7.28 19.58 13.13
CA ALA A 88 7.91 18.32 13.57
C ALA A 88 6.89 17.17 13.68
N LEU A 89 5.71 17.44 14.27
CA LEU A 89 4.64 16.45 14.37
C LEU A 89 4.12 16.02 12.99
N GLN A 90 3.95 16.98 12.08
CA GLN A 90 3.54 16.65 10.70
C GLN A 90 4.61 15.85 9.96
N MET A 91 5.91 16.22 10.06
CA MET A 91 7.02 15.45 9.47
C MET A 91 7.04 14.02 10.00
N PHE A 92 6.92 13.86 11.31
CA PHE A 92 6.91 12.57 11.98
C PHE A 92 5.76 11.67 11.49
N TRP A 93 4.54 12.19 11.48
CA TRP A 93 3.38 11.42 11.01
C TRP A 93 3.35 11.20 9.49
N CYS A 94 3.88 12.12 8.69
CA CYS A 94 4.09 11.89 7.25
C CYS A 94 5.05 10.72 7.02
N GLY A 95 6.15 10.64 7.81
CA GLY A 95 7.07 9.50 7.73
C GLY A 95 6.39 8.19 8.08
N GLN A 96 5.63 8.15 9.17
CA GLN A 96 4.90 6.94 9.59
C GLN A 96 3.73 6.54 8.66
N ALA A 97 3.27 7.43 7.79
CA ALA A 97 2.26 7.09 6.79
C ALA A 97 2.86 6.40 5.56
N LEU A 98 4.15 6.60 5.30
CA LEU A 98 4.88 5.94 4.22
C LEU A 98 5.38 4.56 4.65
N ALA A 99 5.58 3.68 3.69
CA ALA A 99 6.04 2.32 3.94
C ALA A 99 7.15 1.89 2.96
N ALA A 100 7.82 2.82 2.26
CA ALA A 100 8.77 2.47 1.19
C ALA A 100 9.96 1.67 1.73
N LYS A 101 10.56 2.11 2.83
CA LYS A 101 11.70 1.41 3.42
C LYS A 101 11.31 0.10 4.09
N GLY A 102 10.18 0.06 4.80
CA GLY A 102 9.66 -1.16 5.41
C GLY A 102 9.38 -2.24 4.37
N LEU A 103 8.71 -1.88 3.27
CA LEU A 103 8.41 -2.77 2.17
C LEU A 103 9.69 -3.31 1.51
N LYS A 104 10.69 -2.45 1.27
CA LYS A 104 12.00 -2.89 0.79
C LYS A 104 12.66 -3.86 1.76
N GLN A 105 12.67 -3.58 3.05
CA GLN A 105 13.32 -4.45 4.04
C GLN A 105 12.68 -5.84 4.04
N GLU A 106 11.36 -5.93 4.08
CA GLU A 106 10.65 -7.20 4.12
C GLU A 106 10.79 -7.99 2.80
N SER A 107 10.65 -7.34 1.65
CA SER A 107 10.85 -8.01 0.35
C SER A 107 12.30 -8.46 0.13
N MET A 108 13.29 -7.68 0.59
CA MET A 108 14.70 -8.07 0.54
C MET A 108 15.05 -9.19 1.53
N ASN A 109 14.29 -9.39 2.60
CA ASN A 109 14.43 -10.58 3.44
C ASN A 109 14.02 -11.84 2.67
N VAL A 110 12.94 -11.78 1.87
CA VAL A 110 12.57 -12.89 0.97
C VAL A 110 13.69 -13.18 -0.03
N TYR A 111 14.22 -12.13 -0.67
CA TYR A 111 15.34 -12.25 -1.62
C TYR A 111 16.55 -12.96 -1.00
N LYS A 112 16.95 -12.55 0.21
CA LYS A 112 18.11 -13.14 0.91
C LYS A 112 17.95 -14.64 1.16
N GLU A 113 16.76 -15.09 1.59
CA GLU A 113 16.51 -16.51 1.85
C GLU A 113 16.46 -17.31 0.52
N LEU A 114 15.90 -16.76 -0.55
CA LEU A 114 15.94 -17.37 -1.88
C LEU A 114 17.39 -17.51 -2.40
N GLN A 115 18.25 -16.52 -2.16
CA GLN A 115 19.68 -16.57 -2.56
C GLN A 115 20.47 -17.64 -1.80
N LYS A 116 20.08 -17.95 -0.55
CA LYS A 116 20.67 -19.05 0.24
C LYS A 116 20.17 -20.43 -0.22
N GLY A 117 19.14 -20.50 -1.05
CA GLY A 117 18.47 -21.75 -1.42
C GLY A 117 17.54 -22.30 -0.32
N ASP A 118 17.29 -21.54 0.75
CA ASP A 118 16.36 -21.95 1.82
C ASP A 118 14.91 -21.57 1.48
N LEU A 119 14.25 -22.48 0.76
CA LEU A 119 12.85 -22.27 0.34
C LEU A 119 11.91 -22.22 1.57
N THR A 120 12.21 -22.94 2.65
CA THR A 120 11.37 -22.93 3.86
C THR A 120 11.41 -21.57 4.55
N ALA A 121 12.61 -21.00 4.72
CA ALA A 121 12.77 -19.66 5.26
C ALA A 121 12.18 -18.59 4.32
N ALA A 122 12.34 -18.73 3.01
CA ALA A 122 11.76 -17.82 2.01
C ALA A 122 10.23 -17.82 2.06
N ARG A 123 9.58 -18.98 2.21
CA ARG A 123 8.13 -19.09 2.41
C ARG A 123 7.65 -18.40 3.69
N LYS A 124 8.40 -18.54 4.80
CA LYS A 124 8.11 -17.84 6.06
C LYS A 124 8.28 -16.32 5.90
N ALA A 125 9.32 -15.88 5.20
CA ALA A 125 9.55 -14.46 4.96
C ALA A 125 8.44 -13.85 4.10
N VAL A 126 8.04 -14.49 2.98
CA VAL A 126 6.97 -13.97 2.12
C VAL A 126 5.61 -14.00 2.80
N ALA A 127 5.33 -14.98 3.67
CA ALA A 127 4.09 -15.05 4.45
C ALA A 127 3.84 -13.83 5.35
N ARG A 128 4.87 -13.05 5.65
CA ARG A 128 4.75 -11.80 6.44
C ARG A 128 4.19 -10.63 5.63
N ILE A 129 4.24 -10.71 4.32
CA ILE A 129 3.90 -9.60 3.42
C ILE A 129 2.81 -9.94 2.41
N VAL A 130 2.30 -11.18 2.40
CA VAL A 130 1.21 -11.61 1.51
C VAL A 130 0.04 -12.18 2.30
N GLY A 131 -1.17 -12.03 1.77
CA GLY A 131 -2.38 -12.63 2.37
C GLY A 131 -2.72 -14.03 1.86
N ARG A 132 -1.97 -14.57 0.90
CA ARG A 132 -2.18 -15.91 0.33
C ARG A 132 -1.45 -17.00 1.09
N ASP A 133 -1.87 -18.26 0.89
CA ASP A 133 -1.18 -19.42 1.44
C ASP A 133 0.19 -19.60 0.78
N THR A 134 1.24 -19.76 1.59
CA THR A 134 2.64 -19.77 1.11
C THR A 134 3.31 -21.13 1.22
N GLN A 135 2.71 -22.09 1.93
CA GLN A 135 3.34 -23.37 2.29
C GLN A 135 3.69 -24.25 1.07
N SER A 136 2.92 -24.15 0.01
CA SER A 136 3.10 -24.93 -1.23
C SER A 136 3.85 -24.19 -2.33
N LEU A 137 4.22 -22.90 -2.14
CA LEU A 137 4.87 -22.10 -3.18
C LEU A 137 6.24 -22.66 -3.54
N THR A 138 6.54 -22.74 -4.83
CA THR A 138 7.90 -22.95 -5.35
C THR A 138 8.77 -21.70 -5.14
N ALA A 139 10.06 -21.78 -5.37
CA ALA A 139 10.94 -20.59 -5.34
C ALA A 139 10.48 -19.50 -6.33
N GLU A 140 10.02 -19.90 -7.50
CA GLU A 140 9.39 -19.00 -8.47
C GLU A 140 8.11 -18.38 -7.92
N GLY A 141 7.22 -19.16 -7.31
CA GLY A 141 5.98 -18.70 -6.68
C GLY A 141 6.23 -17.72 -5.54
N VAL A 142 7.26 -17.96 -4.71
CA VAL A 142 7.69 -17.04 -3.64
C VAL A 142 8.22 -15.72 -4.21
N THR A 143 9.04 -15.80 -5.26
CA THR A 143 9.58 -14.62 -5.95
C THR A 143 8.45 -13.79 -6.54
N LYS A 144 7.53 -14.44 -7.25
CA LYS A 144 6.36 -13.82 -7.87
C LYS A 144 5.50 -13.10 -6.83
N ALA A 145 5.19 -13.77 -5.72
CA ALA A 145 4.42 -13.17 -4.63
C ALA A 145 5.11 -11.94 -4.02
N ALA A 146 6.43 -11.97 -3.84
CA ALA A 146 7.19 -10.83 -3.34
C ALA A 146 7.20 -9.65 -4.32
N VAL A 147 7.38 -9.90 -5.63
CA VAL A 147 7.33 -8.85 -6.67
C VAL A 147 5.95 -8.22 -6.76
N GLU A 148 4.88 -9.02 -6.75
CA GLU A 148 3.49 -8.56 -6.72
C GLU A 148 3.25 -7.64 -5.51
N THR A 149 3.67 -8.06 -4.32
CA THR A 149 3.53 -7.26 -3.11
C THR A 149 4.26 -5.92 -3.18
N VAL A 150 5.48 -5.91 -3.72
CA VAL A 150 6.22 -4.64 -3.93
C VAL A 150 5.48 -3.74 -4.92
N ALA A 151 4.98 -4.30 -6.03
CA ALA A 151 4.26 -3.54 -7.03
C ALA A 151 2.94 -2.97 -6.51
N GLU A 152 2.11 -3.78 -5.84
CA GLU A 152 0.83 -3.34 -5.26
C GLU A 152 1.05 -2.29 -4.17
N ASN A 153 1.94 -2.56 -3.22
CA ASN A 153 2.19 -1.64 -2.11
C ASN A 153 3.00 -0.39 -2.49
N ALA A 154 3.63 -0.34 -3.65
CA ALA A 154 4.15 0.91 -4.20
C ALA A 154 3.02 1.93 -4.40
N SER A 155 1.82 1.49 -4.86
CA SER A 155 0.62 2.33 -4.86
C SER A 155 0.12 2.59 -3.43
N ASP A 156 -0.25 1.54 -2.70
CA ASP A 156 -1.05 1.63 -1.47
C ASP A 156 -0.24 2.09 -0.25
N GLY A 157 1.04 1.76 -0.22
CA GLY A 157 1.95 2.08 0.89
C GLY A 157 2.84 3.29 0.65
N VAL A 158 2.95 3.78 -0.60
CA VAL A 158 3.87 4.87 -0.93
C VAL A 158 3.18 5.99 -1.69
N ILE A 159 2.67 5.74 -2.90
CA ILE A 159 2.16 6.82 -3.77
C ILE A 159 0.85 7.39 -3.23
N ALA A 160 -0.09 6.55 -2.76
CA ALA A 160 -1.35 7.05 -2.23
C ALA A 160 -1.17 7.84 -0.92
N PRO A 161 -0.41 7.37 0.10
CA PRO A 161 -0.08 8.23 1.25
C PRO A 161 0.59 9.54 0.83
N LEU A 162 1.56 9.49 -0.10
CA LEU A 162 2.26 10.68 -0.60
C LEU A 162 1.29 11.66 -1.31
N PHE A 163 0.36 11.14 -2.10
CA PHE A 163 -0.69 11.94 -2.75
C PHE A 163 -1.54 12.70 -1.72
N TYR A 164 -2.03 11.99 -0.69
CA TYR A 164 -2.87 12.59 0.34
C TYR A 164 -2.09 13.56 1.26
N MET A 165 -0.83 13.28 1.58
CA MET A 165 -0.03 14.22 2.38
C MET A 165 0.33 15.50 1.60
N LEU A 166 0.49 15.41 0.28
CA LEU A 166 0.66 16.59 -0.59
C LEU A 166 -0.59 17.48 -0.60
N ILE A 167 -1.78 16.94 -0.43
CA ILE A 167 -3.04 17.70 -0.38
C ILE A 167 -3.23 18.33 1.00
N GLY A 168 -3.18 17.54 2.07
CA GLY A 168 -3.59 17.98 3.41
C GLY A 168 -2.65 17.57 4.56
N GLY A 169 -1.38 17.28 4.26
CA GLY A 169 -0.38 16.94 5.27
C GLY A 169 -0.64 15.58 5.94
N ALA A 170 -0.08 15.41 7.12
CA ALA A 170 -0.19 14.19 7.90
C ALA A 170 -1.65 13.76 8.21
N PRO A 171 -2.59 14.67 8.52
CA PRO A 171 -3.98 14.28 8.79
C PRO A 171 -4.63 13.51 7.63
N LEU A 172 -4.50 13.99 6.39
CA LEU A 172 -5.07 13.28 5.24
C LEU A 172 -4.32 11.99 4.90
N ALA A 173 -2.98 11.98 5.05
CA ALA A 173 -2.19 10.77 4.84
C ALA A 173 -2.58 9.66 5.83
N LEU A 174 -2.74 9.97 7.12
CA LEU A 174 -3.17 9.01 8.13
C LEU A 174 -4.63 8.60 7.97
N THR A 175 -5.49 9.49 7.49
CA THR A 175 -6.87 9.15 7.12
C THR A 175 -6.91 8.11 6.01
N TYR A 176 -6.15 8.33 4.93
CA TYR A 176 -5.99 7.33 3.88
C TYR A 176 -5.43 6.01 4.44
N LYS A 177 -4.41 6.08 5.29
CA LYS A 177 -3.83 4.88 5.91
C LYS A 177 -4.83 4.12 6.76
N THR A 178 -5.76 4.82 7.42
CA THR A 178 -6.88 4.19 8.15
C THR A 178 -7.81 3.45 7.19
N ILE A 179 -8.17 4.07 6.06
CA ILE A 179 -9.02 3.45 5.02
C ILE A 179 -8.35 2.18 4.49
N ASN A 180 -7.09 2.26 4.10
CA ASN A 180 -6.31 1.14 3.58
C ASN A 180 -6.13 0.01 4.62
N THR A 181 -5.94 0.36 5.91
CA THR A 181 -5.86 -0.63 7.00
C THR A 181 -7.20 -1.32 7.23
N MET A 182 -8.32 -0.61 7.11
CA MET A 182 -9.65 -1.22 7.19
C MET A 182 -9.88 -2.23 6.07
N ASP A 183 -9.52 -1.90 4.83
CA ASP A 183 -9.62 -2.85 3.72
C ASP A 183 -8.74 -4.07 3.95
N SER A 184 -7.49 -3.89 4.34
CA SER A 184 -6.55 -4.97 4.63
C SER A 184 -7.04 -5.91 5.74
N MET A 185 -7.83 -5.43 6.70
CA MET A 185 -8.34 -6.23 7.83
C MET A 185 -9.74 -6.81 7.59
N LEU A 186 -10.59 -6.11 6.85
CA LEU A 186 -12.02 -6.41 6.72
C LEU A 186 -12.44 -6.70 5.27
N GLY A 187 -11.65 -6.32 4.26
CA GLY A 187 -12.03 -6.37 2.84
C GLY A 187 -12.12 -7.75 2.20
N TYR A 188 -11.94 -8.81 2.99
CA TYR A 188 -12.00 -10.18 2.50
C TYR A 188 -13.42 -10.60 2.09
N LYS A 189 -13.54 -11.37 0.99
CA LYS A 189 -14.81 -11.90 0.47
C LYS A 189 -15.14 -13.29 1.04
N ASN A 190 -14.83 -13.54 2.32
CA ASN A 190 -15.22 -14.75 3.04
C ASN A 190 -16.55 -14.54 3.79
N GLU A 191 -17.11 -15.61 4.34
CA GLU A 191 -18.40 -15.56 5.07
C GLU A 191 -18.43 -14.50 6.17
N LYS A 192 -17.32 -14.32 6.89
CA LYS A 192 -17.21 -13.38 8.00
C LYS A 192 -17.29 -11.91 7.56
N TYR A 193 -16.74 -11.56 6.40
CA TYR A 193 -16.54 -10.17 5.98
C TYR A 193 -17.29 -9.77 4.71
N LEU A 194 -17.99 -10.69 4.06
CA LEU A 194 -18.69 -10.45 2.80
C LEU A 194 -19.60 -9.21 2.84
N TYR A 195 -20.30 -9.01 3.96
CA TYR A 195 -21.18 -7.86 4.18
C TYR A 195 -20.51 -6.81 5.04
N PHE A 196 -19.89 -7.18 6.15
CA PHE A 196 -19.27 -6.24 7.08
C PHE A 196 -18.10 -5.47 6.46
N GLY A 197 -17.22 -6.13 5.72
CA GLY A 197 -16.05 -5.52 5.09
C GLY A 197 -16.36 -4.72 3.82
N ARG A 198 -17.55 -4.89 3.25
CA ARG A 198 -17.89 -4.32 1.93
C ARG A 198 -17.76 -2.81 1.83
N CYS A 199 -18.12 -2.07 2.90
CA CYS A 199 -18.00 -0.62 2.90
C CYS A 199 -16.53 -0.18 2.98
N ALA A 200 -15.71 -0.86 3.77
CA ALA A 200 -14.28 -0.61 3.86
C ALA A 200 -13.57 -0.84 2.52
N ALA A 201 -13.82 -1.99 1.88
CA ALA A 201 -13.25 -2.31 0.57
C ALA A 201 -13.65 -1.29 -0.52
N LYS A 202 -14.93 -0.90 -0.58
CA LYS A 202 -15.37 0.11 -1.56
C LYS A 202 -14.81 1.50 -1.28
N LEU A 203 -14.64 1.86 -0.01
CA LEU A 203 -14.06 3.15 0.36
C LEU A 203 -12.58 3.20 -0.05
N ASP A 204 -11.83 2.12 0.15
CA ASP A 204 -10.45 2.00 -0.33
C ASP A 204 -10.38 2.03 -1.86
N ASP A 205 -11.26 1.31 -2.56
CA ASP A 205 -11.34 1.35 -4.01
C ASP A 205 -11.49 2.78 -4.54
N VAL A 206 -12.31 3.61 -3.90
CA VAL A 206 -12.51 5.03 -4.27
C VAL A 206 -11.32 5.89 -3.86
N ALA A 207 -10.83 5.74 -2.62
CA ALA A 207 -9.71 6.54 -2.11
C ALA A 207 -8.43 6.30 -2.92
N ASN A 208 -8.19 5.06 -3.34
CA ASN A 208 -7.01 4.71 -4.11
C ASN A 208 -7.20 4.81 -5.64
N TRP A 209 -8.39 5.25 -6.10
CA TRP A 209 -8.67 5.28 -7.54
C TRP A 209 -7.74 6.21 -8.33
N GLN A 210 -7.53 7.43 -7.89
CA GLN A 210 -6.60 8.38 -8.54
C GLN A 210 -5.13 8.03 -8.27
N PRO A 211 -4.72 7.80 -7.00
CA PRO A 211 -3.34 7.46 -6.68
C PRO A 211 -2.80 6.27 -7.46
N SER A 212 -3.57 5.17 -7.58
CA SER A 212 -3.11 3.97 -8.27
C SER A 212 -2.86 4.18 -9.77
N ARG A 213 -3.64 5.03 -10.42
CA ARG A 213 -3.43 5.35 -11.84
C ARG A 213 -2.21 6.23 -12.05
N LEU A 214 -2.01 7.19 -11.13
CA LEU A 214 -0.79 7.98 -11.10
C LEU A 214 0.43 7.07 -10.86
N ALA A 215 0.34 6.15 -9.91
CA ALA A 215 1.37 5.16 -9.62
C ALA A 215 1.70 4.31 -10.86
N GLY A 216 0.71 3.74 -11.55
CA GLY A 216 0.95 2.98 -12.77
C GLY A 216 1.67 3.77 -13.87
N LEU A 217 1.32 5.04 -14.04
CA LEU A 217 2.01 5.93 -14.99
C LEU A 217 3.44 6.27 -14.56
N LEU A 218 3.64 6.57 -13.29
CA LEU A 218 4.97 6.84 -12.73
C LEU A 218 5.86 5.60 -12.76
N TRP A 219 5.28 4.40 -12.61
CA TRP A 219 6.02 3.15 -12.76
C TRP A 219 6.59 2.98 -14.17
N VAL A 220 5.84 3.37 -15.21
CA VAL A 220 6.33 3.37 -16.60
C VAL A 220 7.56 4.28 -16.75
N ALA A 221 7.52 5.48 -16.16
CA ALA A 221 8.66 6.39 -16.17
C ALA A 221 9.84 5.84 -15.32
N ALA A 222 9.55 5.27 -14.15
CA ALA A 222 10.54 4.64 -13.28
C ALA A 222 11.24 3.47 -13.97
N ALA A 223 10.53 2.67 -14.78
CA ALA A 223 11.11 1.59 -15.56
C ALA A 223 12.18 2.10 -16.51
N ALA A 224 11.95 3.23 -17.22
CA ALA A 224 12.96 3.84 -18.10
C ALA A 224 14.21 4.29 -17.32
N LEU A 225 14.06 4.79 -16.10
CA LEU A 225 15.16 5.31 -15.28
C LEU A 225 15.99 4.19 -14.62
N THR A 226 15.43 3.00 -14.48
CA THR A 226 16.05 1.89 -13.72
C THR A 226 16.49 0.71 -14.58
N GLY A 227 16.45 0.87 -15.91
CA GLY A 227 16.89 -0.16 -16.86
C GLY A 227 15.83 -1.24 -17.16
N GLY A 228 14.56 -1.00 -16.77
CA GLY A 228 13.42 -1.81 -17.19
C GLY A 228 12.87 -1.37 -18.55
N SER A 229 11.93 -2.15 -19.10
CA SER A 229 11.28 -1.81 -20.38
C SER A 229 10.11 -0.85 -20.17
N ALA A 230 10.30 0.45 -20.41
CA ALA A 230 9.21 1.41 -20.39
C ALA A 230 8.12 1.11 -21.43
N ALA A 231 8.53 0.67 -22.63
CA ALA A 231 7.59 0.27 -23.68
C ALA A 231 6.78 -0.97 -23.29
N GLY A 232 7.43 -1.96 -22.66
CA GLY A 232 6.78 -3.14 -22.09
C GLY A 232 5.82 -2.75 -20.96
N ALA A 233 6.27 -1.92 -20.00
CA ALA A 233 5.46 -1.40 -18.91
C ALA A 233 4.18 -0.71 -19.43
N TRP A 234 4.32 0.19 -20.38
CA TRP A 234 3.20 0.90 -21.00
C TRP A 234 2.23 -0.05 -21.72
N LYS A 235 2.77 -0.99 -22.55
CA LYS A 235 1.96 -1.95 -23.29
C LYS A 235 1.11 -2.81 -22.35
N ILE A 236 1.74 -3.41 -21.34
CA ILE A 236 1.07 -4.31 -20.41
C ILE A 236 0.14 -3.53 -19.49
N TRP A 237 0.54 -2.35 -18.98
CA TRP A 237 -0.34 -1.49 -18.20
C TRP A 237 -1.63 -1.16 -18.94
N ARG A 238 -1.57 -0.76 -20.21
CA ARG A 238 -2.77 -0.47 -21.01
C ARG A 238 -3.67 -1.69 -21.19
N ARG A 239 -3.09 -2.87 -21.36
CA ARG A 239 -3.81 -4.12 -21.60
C ARG A 239 -4.40 -4.71 -20.31
N ASP A 240 -3.60 -4.82 -19.25
CA ASP A 240 -3.88 -5.68 -18.09
C ASP A 240 -4.26 -4.93 -16.80
N ARG A 241 -4.20 -3.60 -16.77
CA ARG A 241 -4.50 -2.80 -15.58
C ARG A 241 -5.88 -2.99 -14.96
N ARG A 242 -6.73 -3.81 -15.55
CA ARG A 242 -8.06 -4.19 -15.05
C ARG A 242 -8.18 -5.68 -14.73
N ASN A 243 -7.09 -6.43 -14.85
CA ASN A 243 -7.07 -7.87 -14.62
C ASN A 243 -6.88 -8.22 -13.14
N HIS A 244 -7.59 -7.53 -12.25
CA HIS A 244 -7.58 -7.80 -10.83
C HIS A 244 -8.97 -7.57 -10.23
N ALA A 245 -9.27 -8.22 -9.08
CA ALA A 245 -10.55 -8.05 -8.38
C ALA A 245 -10.72 -6.64 -7.78
N SER A 246 -9.63 -6.01 -7.33
CA SER A 246 -9.57 -4.58 -7.02
C SER A 246 -9.30 -3.79 -8.30
N PRO A 247 -9.96 -2.64 -8.52
CA PRO A 247 -9.73 -1.78 -9.68
C PRO A 247 -8.37 -1.06 -9.62
N ASN A 248 -7.63 -1.19 -8.52
CA ASN A 248 -6.43 -0.44 -8.19
C ASN A 248 -5.15 -1.28 -8.27
N SER A 249 -5.13 -2.50 -7.73
CA SER A 249 -3.92 -3.35 -7.59
C SER A 249 -3.21 -3.61 -8.92
N ALA A 250 -3.95 -3.95 -9.98
CA ALA A 250 -3.35 -4.22 -11.28
C ALA A 250 -2.75 -2.99 -11.97
N GLN A 251 -2.92 -1.77 -11.45
CA GLN A 251 -2.31 -0.58 -12.06
C GLN A 251 -0.77 -0.65 -12.01
N THR A 252 -0.21 -0.88 -10.85
CA THR A 252 1.23 -1.00 -10.65
C THR A 252 1.75 -2.40 -10.97
N GLU A 253 1.01 -3.46 -10.66
CA GLU A 253 1.38 -4.83 -10.99
C GLU A 253 1.57 -5.03 -12.50
N SER A 254 0.66 -4.51 -13.33
CA SER A 254 0.76 -4.65 -14.78
C SER A 254 1.92 -3.84 -15.37
N ALA A 255 2.17 -2.64 -14.86
CA ALA A 255 3.32 -1.86 -15.26
C ALA A 255 4.64 -2.56 -14.87
N CYS A 256 4.69 -3.14 -13.66
CA CYS A 256 5.83 -3.92 -13.18
C CYS A 256 6.07 -5.18 -14.03
N ALA A 257 5.03 -5.97 -14.28
CA ALA A 257 5.11 -7.17 -15.12
C ALA A 257 5.68 -6.85 -16.51
N GLY A 258 5.16 -5.79 -17.13
CA GLY A 258 5.62 -5.33 -18.44
C GLY A 258 7.04 -4.77 -18.42
N ALA A 259 7.44 -4.05 -17.37
CA ALA A 259 8.79 -3.52 -17.19
C ALA A 259 9.83 -4.64 -17.07
N LEU A 260 9.49 -5.72 -16.38
CA LEU A 260 10.34 -6.87 -16.12
C LEU A 260 10.28 -7.93 -17.25
N GLY A 261 9.24 -7.94 -18.08
CA GLY A 261 8.99 -8.98 -19.08
C GLY A 261 8.64 -10.33 -18.45
N VAL A 262 7.90 -10.32 -17.34
CA VAL A 262 7.48 -11.52 -16.61
C VAL A 262 5.96 -11.58 -16.44
N GLN A 263 5.46 -12.77 -16.14
CA GLN A 263 4.05 -12.95 -15.83
C GLN A 263 3.82 -12.98 -14.32
N LEU A 264 2.92 -12.12 -13.83
CA LEU A 264 2.48 -12.02 -12.44
C LEU A 264 1.02 -12.51 -12.28
N ALA A 265 0.52 -12.48 -11.06
CA ALA A 265 -0.84 -12.91 -10.68
C ALA A 265 -1.13 -14.38 -11.08
N GLY A 266 -2.36 -14.71 -11.45
CA GLY A 266 -2.78 -16.08 -11.73
C GLY A 266 -3.32 -16.80 -10.49
N PRO A 267 -3.64 -18.11 -10.63
CA PRO A 267 -4.28 -18.88 -9.57
C PRO A 267 -3.48 -18.91 -8.27
N ALA A 268 -4.18 -18.84 -7.14
CA ALA A 268 -3.58 -18.89 -5.81
C ALA A 268 -4.53 -19.50 -4.77
N TYR A 269 -3.97 -19.98 -3.67
CA TYR A 269 -4.73 -20.44 -2.52
C TYR A 269 -4.84 -19.35 -1.47
N TYR A 270 -6.03 -19.20 -0.89
CA TYR A 270 -6.32 -18.31 0.23
C TYR A 270 -7.14 -19.07 1.27
N PHE A 271 -6.65 -19.19 2.49
CA PHE A 271 -7.31 -19.93 3.57
C PHE A 271 -7.68 -21.39 3.17
N GLY A 272 -6.82 -22.04 2.39
CA GLY A 272 -7.02 -23.40 1.88
C GLY A 272 -7.94 -23.50 0.64
N GLU A 273 -8.56 -22.42 0.19
CA GLU A 273 -9.43 -22.40 -0.98
C GLU A 273 -8.69 -21.93 -2.25
N TYR A 274 -8.98 -22.57 -3.37
CA TYR A 274 -8.40 -22.24 -4.67
C TYR A 274 -9.17 -21.12 -5.35
N TYR A 275 -8.45 -20.05 -5.70
CA TYR A 275 -8.99 -18.91 -6.44
C TYR A 275 -8.35 -18.83 -7.82
N ASN A 276 -9.17 -18.96 -8.86
CA ASN A 276 -8.74 -18.77 -10.24
C ASN A 276 -8.73 -17.28 -10.57
N LYS A 277 -7.53 -16.68 -10.57
CA LYS A 277 -7.32 -15.26 -10.91
C LYS A 277 -6.72 -15.13 -12.31
N PRO A 278 -7.04 -14.08 -13.06
CA PRO A 278 -6.38 -13.81 -14.33
C PRO A 278 -4.88 -13.55 -14.11
N THR A 279 -4.08 -13.84 -15.13
CA THR A 279 -2.66 -13.50 -15.17
C THR A 279 -2.47 -12.06 -15.63
N ILE A 280 -1.33 -11.46 -15.27
CA ILE A 280 -0.92 -10.10 -15.61
C ILE A 280 0.47 -10.17 -16.25
N GLY A 281 0.64 -9.57 -17.43
CA GLY A 281 1.89 -9.60 -18.19
C GLY A 281 2.07 -10.84 -19.06
N ASP A 282 3.14 -10.84 -19.81
CA ASP A 282 3.55 -11.89 -20.74
C ASP A 282 4.79 -12.61 -20.19
N PRO A 283 4.88 -13.96 -20.26
CA PRO A 283 6.02 -14.71 -19.78
C PRO A 283 7.17 -14.68 -20.81
N LEU A 284 7.75 -13.49 -21.06
CA LEU A 284 8.86 -13.32 -22.01
C LEU A 284 10.15 -13.95 -21.50
N ARG A 285 10.27 -14.10 -20.18
CA ARG A 285 11.32 -14.84 -19.49
C ARG A 285 10.80 -15.40 -18.16
N PRO A 286 11.49 -16.39 -17.58
CA PRO A 286 11.21 -16.82 -16.22
C PRO A 286 11.44 -15.68 -15.23
N ILE A 287 10.62 -15.63 -14.17
CA ILE A 287 10.86 -14.74 -13.04
C ILE A 287 12.00 -15.29 -12.18
N GLU A 288 12.87 -14.42 -11.69
CA GLU A 288 14.04 -14.79 -10.89
C GLU A 288 14.14 -13.95 -9.61
N PRO A 289 14.77 -14.41 -8.52
CA PRO A 289 14.86 -13.67 -7.26
C PRO A 289 15.35 -12.23 -7.42
N GLN A 290 16.22 -11.95 -8.42
CA GLN A 290 16.70 -10.62 -8.74
C GLN A 290 15.59 -9.64 -9.13
N ASP A 291 14.42 -10.12 -9.56
CA ASP A 291 13.28 -9.27 -9.88
C ASP A 291 12.69 -8.56 -8.67
N ILE A 292 12.87 -9.12 -7.46
CA ILE A 292 12.55 -8.43 -6.21
C ILE A 292 13.39 -7.15 -6.07
N VAL A 293 14.67 -7.24 -6.39
CA VAL A 293 15.60 -6.08 -6.36
C VAL A 293 15.22 -5.05 -7.43
N ARG A 294 14.90 -5.53 -8.65
CA ARG A 294 14.49 -4.66 -9.77
C ARG A 294 13.18 -3.94 -9.45
N ALA A 295 12.17 -4.63 -8.89
CA ALA A 295 10.91 -4.04 -8.46
C ALA A 295 11.12 -2.97 -7.38
N ASN A 296 11.96 -3.23 -6.37
CA ASN A 296 12.30 -2.25 -5.35
C ASN A 296 12.99 -1.00 -5.93
N ARG A 297 13.88 -1.16 -6.92
CA ARG A 297 14.51 -0.01 -7.60
C ARG A 297 13.47 0.85 -8.34
N MET A 298 12.53 0.22 -9.03
CA MET A 298 11.43 0.92 -9.72
C MET A 298 10.52 1.63 -8.72
N MET A 299 10.14 0.99 -7.61
CA MET A 299 9.36 1.60 -6.54
C MET A 299 10.03 2.86 -5.97
N TYR A 300 11.34 2.82 -5.71
CA TYR A 300 12.04 4.02 -5.23
C TYR A 300 12.13 5.12 -6.29
N ALA A 301 12.40 4.77 -7.54
CA ALA A 301 12.41 5.75 -8.63
C ALA A 301 11.02 6.39 -8.81
N GLU A 302 9.95 5.60 -8.74
CA GLU A 302 8.58 6.06 -8.77
C GLU A 302 8.26 7.02 -7.61
N SER A 303 8.66 6.67 -6.38
CA SER A 303 8.42 7.49 -5.20
C SER A 303 9.15 8.83 -5.27
N LEU A 304 10.38 8.87 -5.78
CA LEU A 304 11.13 10.10 -6.00
C LEU A 304 10.51 10.97 -7.08
N LEU A 305 10.04 10.37 -8.19
CA LEU A 305 9.29 11.09 -9.23
C LEU A 305 8.01 11.70 -8.67
N ALA A 306 7.23 10.93 -7.90
CA ALA A 306 6.01 11.42 -7.27
C ALA A 306 6.28 12.56 -6.30
N LEU A 307 7.31 12.44 -5.46
CA LEU A 307 7.73 13.49 -4.54
C LEU A 307 8.11 14.78 -5.30
N ALA A 308 8.99 14.66 -6.30
CA ALA A 308 9.47 15.81 -7.08
C ALA A 308 8.31 16.53 -7.79
N LEU A 309 7.45 15.78 -8.49
CA LEU A 309 6.28 16.33 -9.17
C LEU A 309 5.29 16.96 -8.19
N GLY A 310 4.98 16.26 -7.09
CA GLY A 310 4.04 16.75 -6.09
C GLY A 310 4.52 18.02 -5.39
N LEU A 311 5.81 18.09 -5.03
CA LEU A 311 6.40 19.28 -4.44
C LEU A 311 6.47 20.43 -5.44
N ALA A 312 6.79 20.17 -6.73
CA ALA A 312 6.78 21.18 -7.77
C ALA A 312 5.37 21.77 -7.97
N VAL A 313 4.35 20.91 -8.08
CA VAL A 313 2.94 21.36 -8.15
C VAL A 313 2.57 22.19 -6.93
N ARG A 314 2.98 21.75 -5.73
CA ARG A 314 2.68 22.48 -4.49
C ARG A 314 3.31 23.86 -4.45
N LEU A 315 4.53 24.03 -4.98
CA LEU A 315 5.18 25.34 -5.08
C LEU A 315 4.39 26.30 -5.98
N LEU A 316 3.82 25.80 -7.11
CA LEU A 316 3.02 26.62 -8.00
C LEU A 316 1.73 27.19 -7.36
N PHE A 317 1.19 26.48 -6.34
CA PHE A 317 0.00 26.96 -5.60
C PHE A 317 0.33 27.80 -4.35
N VAL A 318 1.60 27.95 -3.99
CA VAL A 318 2.04 28.70 -2.80
C VAL A 318 2.75 29.99 -3.20
N LEU A 319 3.23 30.09 -4.43
CA LEU A 319 3.74 31.32 -5.07
C LEU A 319 2.59 32.11 -5.70
#